data_8cd5e6bf33d834ecb4c4e3018911d8ba
#
_entry.id   8cd5e6bf33d834ecb4c4e3018911d8ba
#
_cell.length_a   1.000
_cell.length_b   1.000
_cell.length_c   1.000
_cell.angle_alpha   90.00
_cell.angle_beta   90.00
_cell.angle_gamma   90.00
#
_symmetry.space_group_name_H-M   'P 1'
#
loop_
_entity.id
_entity.type
_entity.pdbx_description
1 polymer ?
#
loop_
_entity_poly.entity_id
_entity_poly.type
_entity_poly.pdbx_seq_one_letter_code
_entity_poly.pdbx_strand_id
1 'polypeptide(L)'
;MDRIVGVGRLCQEGDLLWLRGMQVEPELQRQGVGTRILHMLGQEIGTRACYCLPYGHLVSFYQKAGFRPASGPLAPAMEDRLASYLHRGLNVVAMLRAAVTA
;
A
#
# COMPACT_ATOMS: atom_id res chain seq x y z
N MET A 1 -9.58 3.46 12.25
CA MET A 1 -10.62 2.53 11.76
C MET A 1 -10.06 1.72 10.60
N ASP A 2 -10.28 0.41 10.63
CA ASP A 2 -9.79 -0.49 9.60
C ASP A 2 -10.91 -0.88 8.66
N ARG A 3 -10.58 -1.02 7.38
CA ARG A 3 -11.54 -1.48 6.38
C ARG A 3 -10.87 -2.54 5.51
N ILE A 4 -11.51 -3.69 5.39
CA ILE A 4 -11.03 -4.78 4.55
C ILE A 4 -11.54 -4.56 3.13
N VAL A 5 -10.62 -4.59 2.16
CA VAL A 5 -10.96 -4.43 0.75
C VAL A 5 -10.29 -5.58 0.01
N GLY A 6 -11.09 -6.53 -0.47
CA GLY A 6 -10.56 -7.75 -1.08
C GLY A 6 -9.70 -8.51 -0.07
N VAL A 7 -8.43 -8.72 -0.40
CA VAL A 7 -7.47 -9.38 0.50
C VAL A 7 -6.53 -8.37 1.16
N GLY A 8 -6.80 -7.07 1.02
CA GLY A 8 -6.04 -6.01 1.66
C GLY A 8 -6.86 -5.32 2.74
N ARG A 9 -6.20 -4.47 3.50
CA ARG A 9 -6.84 -3.70 4.56
C ARG A 9 -6.37 -2.26 4.48
N LEU A 10 -7.34 -1.34 4.41
CA LEU A 10 -7.08 0.09 4.53
C LEU A 10 -7.24 0.49 5.99
N CYS A 11 -6.18 1.05 6.56
CA CYS A 11 -6.16 1.48 7.96
C CYS A 11 -6.02 2.99 8.01
N GLN A 12 -6.79 3.62 8.88
CA GLN A 12 -6.66 5.04 9.12
C GLN A 12 -6.20 5.28 10.55
N GLU A 13 -5.09 6.01 10.70
CA GLU A 13 -4.53 6.40 11.99
C GLU A 13 -4.41 7.93 11.96
N GLY A 14 -5.34 8.62 12.65
CA GLY A 14 -5.42 10.08 12.53
C GLY A 14 -5.71 10.48 11.10
N ASP A 15 -4.84 11.29 10.52
CA ASP A 15 -4.96 11.72 9.12
C ASP A 15 -4.22 10.79 8.15
N LEU A 16 -3.57 9.75 8.67
CA LEU A 16 -2.79 8.83 7.86
C LEU A 16 -3.64 7.67 7.37
N LEU A 17 -3.70 7.49 6.07
CA LEU A 17 -4.31 6.32 5.44
C LEU A 17 -3.19 5.43 4.90
N TRP A 18 -3.25 4.14 5.20
CA TRP A 18 -2.27 3.20 4.66
C TRP A 18 -2.88 1.84 4.40
N LEU A 19 -2.33 1.20 3.38
CA LEU A 19 -2.73 -0.13 2.93
C LEU A 19 -1.78 -1.15 3.51
N ARG A 20 -2.32 -2.17 4.17
CA ARG A 20 -1.50 -3.22 4.77
C ARG A 20 -2.08 -4.59 4.48
N GLY A 21 -1.19 -5.58 4.49
CA GLY A 21 -1.59 -6.97 4.48
C GLY A 21 -2.21 -7.48 3.19
N MET A 22 -2.03 -6.79 2.06
CA MET A 22 -2.54 -7.29 0.80
C MET A 22 -1.74 -8.49 0.33
N GLN A 23 -2.43 -9.61 0.11
CA GLN A 23 -1.82 -10.82 -0.40
C GLN A 23 -2.74 -11.44 -1.46
N VAL A 24 -2.14 -11.96 -2.52
CA VAL A 24 -2.85 -12.68 -3.57
C VAL A 24 -2.04 -13.93 -3.89
N GLU A 25 -2.68 -15.08 -3.83
CA GLU A 25 -2.03 -16.35 -4.18
C GLU A 25 -1.47 -16.28 -5.60
N PRO A 26 -0.26 -16.86 -5.84
CA PRO A 26 0.36 -16.78 -7.17
C PRO A 26 -0.53 -17.24 -8.32
N GLU A 27 -1.31 -18.28 -8.11
CA GLU A 27 -2.23 -18.79 -9.13
C GLU A 27 -3.31 -17.76 -9.47
N LEU A 28 -3.81 -17.05 -8.46
CA LEU A 28 -4.83 -16.02 -8.65
C LEU A 28 -4.25 -14.77 -9.31
N GLN A 29 -2.99 -14.44 -9.01
CA GLN A 29 -2.31 -13.32 -9.66
C GLN A 29 -2.30 -13.49 -11.17
N ARG A 30 -2.04 -14.71 -11.64
CA ARG A 30 -2.02 -15.03 -13.07
C ARG A 30 -3.39 -14.91 -13.73
N GLN A 31 -4.47 -14.92 -12.96
CA GLN A 31 -5.82 -14.82 -13.45
C GLN A 31 -6.35 -13.39 -13.44
N GLY A 32 -5.49 -12.41 -13.15
CA GLY A 32 -5.88 -11.02 -13.10
C GLY A 32 -6.62 -10.61 -11.83
N VAL A 33 -6.70 -11.49 -10.84
CA VAL A 33 -7.36 -11.18 -9.57
C VAL A 33 -6.67 -10.03 -8.85
N GLY A 34 -5.32 -10.03 -8.84
CA GLY A 34 -4.55 -8.96 -8.23
C GLY A 34 -4.85 -7.61 -8.87
N THR A 35 -4.97 -7.56 -10.20
CA THR A 35 -5.29 -6.34 -10.91
C THR A 35 -6.69 -5.83 -10.53
N ARG A 36 -7.65 -6.72 -10.38
CA ARG A 36 -9.01 -6.35 -9.95
C ARG A 36 -8.99 -5.78 -8.54
N ILE A 37 -8.22 -6.39 -7.64
CA ILE A 37 -8.08 -5.91 -6.26
C ILE A 37 -7.45 -4.52 -6.25
N LEU A 38 -6.40 -4.30 -7.05
CA LEU A 38 -5.79 -2.98 -7.17
C LEU A 38 -6.79 -1.93 -7.65
N HIS A 39 -7.62 -2.29 -8.63
CA HIS A 39 -8.64 -1.38 -9.13
C HIS A 39 -9.66 -1.02 -8.04
N MET A 40 -10.13 -2.02 -7.31
CA MET A 40 -11.05 -1.81 -6.19
C MET A 40 -10.41 -0.96 -5.10
N LEU A 41 -9.14 -1.21 -4.78
CA LEU A 41 -8.41 -0.41 -3.80
C LEU A 41 -8.29 1.04 -4.24
N GLY A 42 -7.98 1.27 -5.51
CA GLY A 42 -7.92 2.63 -6.06
C GLY A 42 -9.23 3.37 -5.91
N GLN A 43 -10.35 2.69 -6.15
CA GLN A 43 -11.67 3.27 -5.96
C GLN A 43 -11.95 3.59 -4.49
N GLU A 44 -11.56 2.69 -3.59
CA GLU A 44 -11.78 2.87 -2.16
C GLU A 44 -10.91 3.98 -1.59
N ILE A 45 -9.66 4.08 -2.03
CA ILE A 45 -8.75 5.17 -1.63
C ILE A 45 -9.28 6.50 -2.15
N GLY A 46 -9.79 6.51 -3.38
CA GLY A 46 -10.31 7.71 -4.02
C GLY A 46 -9.23 8.75 -4.23
N THR A 47 -9.51 9.98 -3.79
CA THR A 47 -8.59 11.12 -3.97
C THR A 47 -7.62 11.29 -2.80
N ARG A 48 -7.71 10.45 -1.79
CA ARG A 48 -6.87 10.56 -0.58
C ARG A 48 -5.44 10.09 -0.86
N ALA A 49 -4.50 10.65 -0.12
CA ALA A 49 -3.14 10.10 -0.09
C ALA A 49 -3.15 8.77 0.69
N CYS A 50 -2.37 7.81 0.23
CA CYS A 50 -2.31 6.49 0.86
C CYS A 50 -0.89 5.95 0.83
N TYR A 51 -0.41 5.47 1.97
CA TYR A 51 0.90 4.82 2.07
C TYR A 51 0.76 3.31 2.00
N CYS A 52 1.84 2.63 1.60
CA CYS A 52 1.97 1.19 1.78
C CYS A 52 3.43 0.82 1.99
N LEU A 53 3.66 -0.36 2.57
CA LEU A 53 4.99 -0.88 2.86
C LEU A 53 5.11 -2.30 2.27
N PRO A 54 5.08 -2.44 0.93
CA PRO A 54 5.16 -3.77 0.30
C PRO A 54 6.58 -4.31 0.30
N TYR A 55 6.70 -5.62 0.12
CA TYR A 55 8.00 -6.22 -0.20
C TYR A 55 8.53 -5.65 -1.51
N GLY A 56 9.86 -5.54 -1.60
CA GLY A 56 10.51 -4.92 -2.76
C GLY A 56 10.11 -5.53 -4.09
N HIS A 57 9.90 -6.84 -4.15
CA HIS A 57 9.52 -7.52 -5.39
C HIS A 57 8.09 -7.21 -5.85
N LEU A 58 7.29 -6.53 -5.02
CA LEU A 58 5.92 -6.15 -5.35
C LEU A 58 5.78 -4.68 -5.75
N VAL A 59 6.88 -3.94 -5.81
CA VAL A 59 6.83 -2.50 -6.12
C VAL A 59 6.14 -2.26 -7.47
N SER A 60 6.51 -3.00 -8.51
CA SER A 60 5.90 -2.81 -9.84
C SER A 60 4.41 -3.10 -9.85
N PHE A 61 3.96 -4.05 -9.02
CA PHE A 61 2.55 -4.36 -8.88
C PHE A 61 1.77 -3.15 -8.32
N TYR A 62 2.29 -2.55 -7.24
CA TYR A 62 1.61 -1.39 -6.64
C TYR A 62 1.73 -0.14 -7.50
N GLN A 63 2.76 -0.03 -8.33
CA GLN A 63 2.87 1.10 -9.27
C GLN A 63 1.68 1.16 -10.23
N LYS A 64 1.09 0.03 -10.54
CA LYS A 64 -0.10 -0.02 -11.41
C LYS A 64 -1.31 0.68 -10.78
N ALA A 65 -1.33 0.80 -9.46
CA ALA A 65 -2.40 1.50 -8.74
C ALA A 65 -2.04 2.95 -8.41
N GLY A 66 -0.95 3.46 -8.97
CA GLY A 66 -0.55 4.84 -8.75
C GLY A 66 0.38 5.06 -7.57
N PHE A 67 0.80 4.00 -6.89
CA PHE A 67 1.80 4.13 -5.84
C PHE A 67 3.18 4.36 -6.44
N ARG A 68 4.01 5.16 -5.76
CA ARG A 68 5.39 5.41 -6.15
C ARG A 68 6.29 5.26 -4.94
N PRO A 69 7.54 4.82 -5.10
CA PRO A 69 8.47 4.83 -3.98
C PRO A 69 8.50 6.21 -3.35
N ALA A 70 8.34 6.25 -2.02
CA ALA A 70 8.31 7.51 -1.30
C ALA A 70 9.69 8.16 -1.31
N SER A 71 9.73 9.46 -1.54
CA SER A 71 10.96 10.26 -1.46
C SER A 71 10.78 11.31 -0.38
N GLY A 72 11.87 11.64 0.31
CA GLY A 72 11.84 12.60 1.39
C GLY A 72 11.26 12.01 2.69
N PRO A 73 10.98 12.85 3.68
CA PRO A 73 10.51 12.39 4.98
C PRO A 73 9.13 11.75 4.90
N LEU A 74 8.96 10.65 5.64
CA LEU A 74 7.67 9.99 5.81
C LEU A 74 6.94 10.56 7.03
N ALA A 75 5.62 10.35 7.08
CA ALA A 75 4.87 10.61 8.31
C ALA A 75 5.47 9.78 9.46
N PRO A 76 5.53 10.32 10.69
CA PRO A 76 6.20 9.62 11.80
C PRO A 76 5.70 8.19 12.03
N ALA A 77 4.40 7.93 11.91
CA ALA A 77 3.87 6.59 12.08
C ALA A 77 4.41 5.62 11.04
N MET A 78 4.62 6.09 9.80
CA MET A 78 5.17 5.26 8.72
C MET A 78 6.68 5.05 8.91
N GLU A 79 7.39 6.08 9.39
CA GLU A 79 8.81 5.95 9.72
C GLU A 79 9.03 4.84 10.76
N ASP A 80 8.21 4.85 11.81
CA ASP A 80 8.32 3.86 12.89
C ASP A 80 8.04 2.45 12.38
N ARG A 81 7.03 2.28 11.55
CA ARG A 81 6.67 0.97 11.00
C ARG A 81 7.74 0.47 10.04
N LEU A 82 8.25 1.35 9.17
CA LEU A 82 9.32 0.99 8.25
C LEU A 82 10.56 0.55 9.01
N ALA A 83 10.96 1.33 10.02
CA ALA A 83 12.11 0.99 10.84
C ALA A 83 11.94 -0.36 11.54
N SER A 84 10.74 -0.64 12.06
CA SER A 84 10.43 -1.90 12.71
C SER A 84 10.57 -3.08 11.74
N TYR A 85 10.03 -2.95 10.53
CA TYR A 85 10.11 -4.01 9.52
C TYR A 85 11.56 -4.26 9.09
N LEU A 86 12.31 -3.19 8.84
CA LEU A 86 13.71 -3.32 8.44
C LEU A 86 14.56 -3.91 9.56
N HIS A 87 14.28 -3.56 10.79
CA HIS A 87 14.97 -4.14 11.96
C HIS A 87 14.73 -5.65 12.07
N ARG A 88 13.55 -6.10 11.65
CA ARG A 88 13.20 -7.53 11.63
C ARG A 88 13.74 -8.25 10.39
N GLY A 89 14.50 -7.58 9.55
CA GLY A 89 15.11 -8.18 8.37
C GLY A 89 14.18 -8.30 7.17
N LEU A 90 13.03 -7.63 7.19
CA LEU A 90 12.08 -7.67 6.08
C LEU A 90 12.52 -6.69 4.99
N ASN A 91 12.44 -7.14 3.74
CA ASN A 91 12.81 -6.32 2.58
C ASN A 91 11.57 -5.58 2.07
N VAL A 92 11.25 -4.45 2.70
CA VAL A 92 10.09 -3.65 2.35
C VAL A 92 10.51 -2.28 1.85
N VAL A 93 9.64 -1.67 1.05
CA VAL A 93 9.83 -0.35 0.48
C VAL A 93 8.63 0.52 0.87
N ALA A 94 8.89 1.74 1.30
CA ALA A 94 7.82 2.70 1.55
C ALA A 94 7.32 3.27 0.23
N MET A 95 6.03 3.20 -0.01
CA MET A 95 5.40 3.76 -1.20
C MET A 95 4.27 4.69 -0.81
N LEU A 96 4.00 5.66 -1.68
CA LEU A 96 2.93 6.65 -1.50
C LEU A 96 2.14 6.79 -2.80
N ARG A 97 0.84 6.76 -2.68
CA ARG A 97 -0.08 7.21 -3.72
C ARG A 97 -0.53 8.61 -3.30
N ALA A 98 -0.11 9.62 -4.06
CA ALA A 98 -0.38 11.01 -3.71
C ALA A 98 -1.86 11.33 -3.77
N ALA A 99 -2.29 12.28 -2.95
CA ALA A 99 -3.64 12.81 -3.02
C ALA A 99 -3.87 13.44 -4.40
N VAL A 100 -5.08 13.28 -4.93
CA VAL A 100 -5.48 13.87 -6.20
C VAL A 100 -6.34 15.09 -5.91
N THR A 101 -5.90 16.25 -6.41
CA THR A 101 -6.71 17.46 -6.33
C THR A 101 -7.59 17.52 -7.57
N ALA A 102 -8.87 17.62 -7.33
CA ALA A 102 -9.85 17.70 -8.42
C ALA A 102 -9.80 19.10 -9.07
#